data_6bbdd96e9dea167de02a9e3d21cce4bd
#
_entry.id   6bbdd96e9dea167de02a9e3d21cce4bd
#
_cell.length_a   1.000
_cell.length_b   1.000
_cell.length_c   1.000
_cell.angle_alpha   90.00
_cell.angle_beta   90.00
_cell.angle_gamma   90.00
#
_symmetry.space_group_name_H-M   'P 1'
#
loop_
_entity.id
_entity.type
_entity.pdbx_description
1 polymer ?
#
loop_
_entity_poly.entity_id
_entity_poly.type
_entity_poly.pdbx_seq_one_letter_code
_entity_poly.pdbx_strand_id
1 'polypeptide(L)'
;MTDSKTLGLYLHIPFCRSRCYYCGFYSVGSKLTDSFLDALVQEMENKSKLFEDKLCDTVYLGGGTPSVLSGNQLKSIIEALHRYFHIYENAEITMEMNPCDMTEAYLKNALAQGVNRISVGVQT
;
A
#
# COMPACT_ATOMS: atom_id res chain seq x y z
N MET A 1 -31.67 -2.12 -4.39
CA MET A 1 -30.81 -1.08 -4.55
C MET A 1 -29.57 -1.22 -3.73
N THR A 2 -28.54 -1.10 -4.33
CA THR A 2 -27.38 -1.27 -3.61
C THR A 2 -26.66 -0.04 -3.59
N ASP A 3 -26.89 0.67 -2.63
CA ASP A 3 -26.13 1.77 -2.47
C ASP A 3 -24.87 1.33 -1.84
N SER A 4 -23.89 1.19 -2.59
CA SER A 4 -22.67 0.76 -2.06
C SER A 4 -22.08 1.86 -1.25
N LYS A 5 -22.10 1.69 0.02
CA LYS A 5 -21.44 2.61 0.92
C LYS A 5 -20.02 2.19 1.20
N THR A 6 -19.52 1.20 0.48
CA THR A 6 -18.18 0.73 0.67
C THR A 6 -17.30 1.19 -0.47
N LEU A 7 -16.00 1.24 -0.21
CA LEU A 7 -15.05 1.70 -1.16
C LEU A 7 -13.77 0.87 -1.01
N GLY A 8 -13.10 0.65 -2.11
CA GLY A 8 -11.79 0.01 -2.09
C GLY A 8 -10.74 1.04 -2.41
N LEU A 9 -9.63 0.96 -1.70
CA LEU A 9 -8.52 1.88 -1.93
C LEU A 9 -7.36 1.13 -2.55
N TYR A 10 -6.80 1.71 -3.60
CA TYR A 10 -5.60 1.19 -4.23
C TYR A 10 -4.51 2.24 -4.12
N LEU A 11 -3.38 1.85 -3.54
CA LEU A 11 -2.22 2.74 -3.44
C LEU A 11 -1.14 2.21 -4.37
N HIS A 12 -0.66 3.07 -5.22
CA HIS A 12 0.36 2.71 -6.20
C HIS A 12 1.73 3.15 -5.71
N ILE A 13 2.61 2.18 -5.48
CA ILE A 13 3.98 2.42 -5.02
C ILE A 13 4.91 2.04 -6.18
N PRO A 14 5.28 3.00 -7.03
CA PRO A 14 5.97 2.69 -8.30
C PRO A 14 7.48 2.56 -8.16
N PHE A 15 7.95 1.94 -7.09
CA PHE A 15 9.38 1.79 -6.85
C PHE A 15 9.74 0.33 -6.71
N CYS A 16 10.94 -0.03 -7.18
CA CYS A 16 11.47 -1.36 -7.03
C CYS A 16 12.83 -1.27 -6.40
N ARG A 17 13.18 -2.27 -5.61
CA ARG A 17 14.48 -2.31 -4.95
C ARG A 17 15.60 -2.50 -5.96
N SER A 18 15.35 -3.29 -6.98
CA SER A 18 16.33 -3.54 -8.02
C SER A 18 15.62 -3.68 -9.34
N ARG A 19 16.38 -3.45 -10.43
CA ARG A 19 15.85 -3.61 -11.75
C ARG A 19 15.60 -5.07 -12.01
N CYS A 20 14.42 -5.39 -12.43
CA CYS A 20 14.10 -6.74 -12.83
C CYS A 20 14.16 -6.81 -14.35
N TYR A 21 14.80 -7.83 -14.88
CA TYR A 21 14.87 -7.99 -16.32
C TYR A 21 13.50 -8.14 -16.94
N TYR A 22 12.60 -8.74 -16.20
CA TYR A 22 11.27 -9.00 -16.72
C TYR A 22 10.30 -7.87 -16.45
N CYS A 23 10.70 -6.86 -15.72
CA CYS A 23 9.86 -5.71 -15.55
C CYS A 23 10.03 -4.86 -16.78
N GLY A 24 9.23 -5.09 -17.75
CA GLY A 24 9.32 -4.36 -18.98
C GLY A 24 8.82 -2.96 -18.89
N PHE A 25 8.29 -2.55 -17.79
CA PHE A 25 7.80 -1.19 -17.68
C PHE A 25 8.83 -0.32 -16.96
N TYR A 26 8.65 0.95 -17.17
CA TYR A 26 9.54 1.95 -16.66
C TYR A 26 9.52 1.96 -15.13
N SER A 27 10.68 1.73 -14.54
CA SER A 27 10.79 1.90 -13.11
C SER A 27 11.69 3.10 -12.90
N VAL A 28 11.25 3.99 -12.07
CA VAL A 28 12.07 5.09 -11.66
C VAL A 28 13.14 4.47 -10.80
N GLY A 29 14.33 4.38 -11.27
CA GLY A 29 15.39 3.69 -10.53
C GLY A 29 15.87 4.47 -9.34
N SER A 30 14.99 5.21 -8.71
CA SER A 30 15.37 6.01 -7.57
C SER A 30 14.74 5.44 -6.32
N LYS A 31 15.35 5.74 -5.21
CA LYS A 31 14.84 5.33 -3.92
C LYS A 31 13.53 6.01 -3.66
N LEU A 32 12.67 5.29 -2.96
CA LEU A 32 11.48 5.86 -2.41
C LEU A 32 11.88 7.02 -1.50
N THR A 33 11.36 8.20 -1.76
CA THR A 33 11.75 9.39 -1.01
C THR A 33 10.64 9.82 -0.08
N ASP A 34 11.01 10.57 0.95
CA ASP A 34 10.02 11.12 1.85
C ASP A 34 9.08 12.08 1.12
N SER A 35 9.57 12.76 0.09
CA SER A 35 8.71 13.67 -0.65
C SER A 35 7.62 12.91 -1.40
N PHE A 36 7.91 11.68 -1.88
CA PHE A 36 6.86 10.86 -2.48
C PHE A 36 5.81 10.50 -1.44
N LEU A 37 6.26 10.12 -0.24
CA LEU A 37 5.33 9.76 0.82
C LEU A 37 4.47 10.96 1.23
N ASP A 38 5.08 12.14 1.31
CA ASP A 38 4.33 13.35 1.65
C ASP A 38 3.28 13.63 0.58
N ALA A 39 3.63 13.47 -0.69
CA ALA A 39 2.70 13.69 -1.78
C ALA A 39 1.56 12.68 -1.73
N LEU A 40 1.87 11.43 -1.41
CA LEU A 40 0.87 10.38 -1.31
C LEU A 40 -0.13 10.70 -0.19
N VAL A 41 0.38 11.11 0.97
CA VAL A 41 -0.47 11.47 2.10
C VAL A 41 -1.32 12.69 1.76
N GLN A 42 -0.75 13.66 1.05
CA GLN A 42 -1.50 14.82 0.64
C GLN A 42 -2.64 14.44 -0.30
N GLU A 43 -2.39 13.49 -1.19
CA GLU A 43 -3.44 13.03 -2.09
C GLU A 43 -4.53 12.29 -1.31
N MET A 44 -4.16 11.52 -0.29
CA MET A 44 -5.14 10.86 0.58
C MET A 44 -6.04 11.90 1.23
N GLU A 45 -5.43 12.95 1.77
CA GLU A 45 -6.21 13.99 2.43
C GLU A 45 -7.18 14.64 1.46
N ASN A 46 -6.72 14.99 0.26
CA ASN A 46 -7.56 15.66 -0.71
C ASN A 46 -8.69 14.77 -1.18
N LYS A 47 -8.41 13.51 -1.47
CA LYS A 47 -9.44 12.61 -1.99
C LYS A 47 -10.40 12.14 -0.92
N SER A 48 -9.96 12.08 0.33
CA SER A 48 -10.83 11.60 1.41
C SER A 48 -12.07 12.46 1.56
N LYS A 49 -11.98 13.72 1.18
CA LYS A 49 -13.11 14.61 1.29
C LYS A 49 -14.28 14.23 0.40
N LEU A 50 -14.00 13.46 -0.66
CA LEU A 50 -15.02 12.99 -1.58
C LEU A 50 -15.73 11.75 -1.06
N PHE A 51 -15.16 11.08 -0.04
CA PHE A 51 -15.66 9.79 0.40
C PHE A 51 -15.89 9.74 1.91
N GLU A 52 -16.22 10.88 2.50
CA GLU A 52 -16.36 10.96 3.96
C GLU A 52 -17.48 10.07 4.50
N ASP A 53 -18.48 9.78 3.70
CA ASP A 53 -19.59 8.93 4.13
C ASP A 53 -19.40 7.48 3.69
N LYS A 54 -18.24 7.14 3.16
CA LYS A 54 -17.99 5.77 2.68
C LYS A 54 -17.16 5.01 3.68
N LEU A 55 -17.43 3.71 3.76
CA LEU A 55 -16.65 2.80 4.58
C LEU A 55 -15.73 2.01 3.69
N CYS A 56 -14.45 1.96 4.02
CA CYS A 56 -13.46 1.27 3.22
C CYS A 56 -13.33 -0.17 3.70
N ASP A 57 -13.60 -1.13 2.83
CA ASP A 57 -13.52 -2.54 3.19
C ASP A 57 -12.31 -3.24 2.58
N THR A 58 -11.63 -2.62 1.64
CA THR A 58 -10.42 -3.21 1.07
C THR A 58 -9.38 -2.14 0.82
N VAL A 59 -8.13 -2.49 1.09
CA VAL A 59 -6.98 -1.64 0.78
C VAL A 59 -5.98 -2.51 0.06
N TYR A 60 -5.43 -2.01 -1.04
CA TYR A 60 -4.46 -2.78 -1.81
C TYR A 60 -3.24 -1.90 -2.08
N LEU A 61 -2.08 -2.36 -1.62
CA LEU A 61 -0.81 -1.68 -1.86
C LEU A 61 -0.12 -2.42 -3.00
N GLY A 62 -0.04 -1.79 -4.15
CA GLY A 62 0.50 -2.43 -5.32
C GLY A 62 1.41 -1.50 -6.11
N GLY A 63 1.77 -1.92 -7.30
CA GLY A 63 2.61 -1.13 -8.18
C GLY A 63 3.91 -1.84 -8.50
N GLY A 64 5.04 -1.18 -8.27
CA GLY A 64 6.34 -1.79 -8.48
C GLY A 64 6.58 -2.89 -7.47
N THR A 65 7.11 -2.53 -6.33
CA THR A 65 7.29 -3.49 -5.24
C THR A 65 7.04 -2.77 -3.93
N PRO A 66 5.81 -2.78 -3.44
CA PRO A 66 5.52 -2.08 -2.19
C PRO A 66 6.38 -2.49 -1.00
N SER A 67 6.94 -3.70 -1.04
CA SER A 67 7.82 -4.14 0.05
C SER A 67 9.16 -3.41 0.08
N VAL A 68 9.40 -2.44 -0.82
CA VAL A 68 10.55 -1.54 -0.65
C VAL A 68 10.30 -0.56 0.49
N LEU A 69 9.07 -0.40 0.92
CA LEU A 69 8.78 0.45 2.06
C LEU A 69 9.44 -0.11 3.31
N SER A 70 10.11 0.75 4.06
CA SER A 70 10.64 0.32 5.36
C SER A 70 9.47 0.13 6.32
N GLY A 71 9.74 -0.50 7.46
CA GLY A 71 8.70 -0.68 8.46
C GLY A 71 8.09 0.65 8.90
N ASN A 72 8.91 1.69 9.06
CA ASN A 72 8.43 2.99 9.46
C ASN A 72 7.63 3.67 8.37
N GLN A 73 8.04 3.50 7.12
CA GLN A 73 7.31 4.08 6.00
C GLN A 73 5.95 3.42 5.85
N LEU A 74 5.89 2.10 5.99
CA LEU A 74 4.63 1.38 5.93
C LEU A 74 3.71 1.84 7.07
N LYS A 75 4.27 2.00 8.26
CA LYS A 75 3.49 2.47 9.40
C LYS A 75 2.88 3.84 9.11
N SER A 76 3.68 4.75 8.54
CA SER A 76 3.20 6.09 8.23
C SER A 76 2.05 6.06 7.25
N ILE A 77 2.13 5.19 6.23
CA ILE A 77 1.09 5.07 5.23
C ILE A 77 -0.19 4.52 5.87
N ILE A 78 -0.06 3.47 6.67
CA ILE A 78 -1.24 2.86 7.29
C ILE A 78 -1.90 3.84 8.26
N GLU A 79 -1.09 4.57 9.02
CA GLU A 79 -1.64 5.57 9.94
C GLU A 79 -2.38 6.67 9.18
N ALA A 80 -1.84 7.09 8.04
CA ALA A 80 -2.49 8.11 7.22
C ALA A 80 -3.82 7.58 6.66
N LEU A 81 -3.84 6.32 6.24
CA LEU A 81 -5.07 5.73 5.74
C LEU A 81 -6.16 5.75 6.81
N HIS A 82 -5.81 5.39 8.04
CA HIS A 82 -6.79 5.42 9.13
C HIS A 82 -7.19 6.85 9.51
N ARG A 83 -6.31 7.80 9.28
CA ARG A 83 -6.62 9.20 9.60
C ARG A 83 -7.63 9.80 8.62
N TYR A 84 -7.51 9.46 7.35
CA TYR A 84 -8.30 10.12 6.32
C TYR A 84 -9.47 9.32 5.81
N PHE A 85 -9.49 8.00 6.04
CA PHE A 85 -10.57 7.15 5.54
C PHE A 85 -11.14 6.33 6.68
N HIS A 86 -12.41 5.99 6.55
CA HIS A 86 -13.08 5.13 7.54
C HIS A 86 -12.84 3.68 7.13
N ILE A 87 -11.78 3.09 7.65
CA ILE A 87 -11.42 1.73 7.29
C ILE A 87 -12.13 0.77 8.22
N TYR A 88 -12.85 -0.18 7.61
CA TYR A 88 -13.59 -1.17 8.35
C TYR A 88 -12.63 -2.02 9.19
N GLU A 89 -13.06 -2.37 10.38
CA GLU A 89 -12.21 -3.11 11.30
C GLU A 89 -11.73 -4.43 10.70
N ASN A 90 -12.60 -5.08 9.92
CA ASN A 90 -12.26 -6.33 9.26
C ASN A 90 -11.85 -6.13 7.80
N ALA A 91 -11.39 -4.95 7.45
CA ALA A 91 -11.01 -4.68 6.07
C ALA A 91 -9.88 -5.60 5.63
N GLU A 92 -9.93 -5.98 4.35
CA GLU A 92 -8.85 -6.75 3.77
C GLU A 92 -7.77 -5.78 3.33
N ILE A 93 -6.58 -5.91 3.89
CA ILE A 93 -5.46 -5.05 3.56
C ILE A 93 -4.38 -5.91 2.93
N THR A 94 -4.22 -5.76 1.62
CA THR A 94 -3.31 -6.55 0.83
C THR A 94 -2.07 -5.76 0.47
N MET A 95 -0.91 -6.40 0.52
CA MET A 95 0.33 -5.78 0.12
C MET A 95 1.08 -6.71 -0.81
N GLU A 96 1.48 -6.18 -1.97
CA GLU A 96 2.32 -6.93 -2.89
C GLU A 96 3.74 -6.97 -2.35
N MET A 97 4.38 -8.12 -2.39
CA MET A 97 5.73 -8.28 -1.87
C MET A 97 6.59 -9.05 -2.84
N ASN A 98 7.85 -8.69 -2.87
CA ASN A 98 8.86 -9.47 -3.55
C ASN A 98 9.30 -10.57 -2.58
N PRO A 99 9.46 -11.82 -3.05
CA PRO A 99 9.90 -12.90 -2.15
C PRO A 99 11.17 -12.57 -1.38
N CYS A 100 12.10 -11.83 -1.97
CA CYS A 100 13.34 -11.46 -1.28
C CYS A 100 13.10 -10.60 -0.05
N ASP A 101 11.98 -9.91 0.00
CA ASP A 101 11.70 -9.00 1.11
C ASP A 101 10.89 -9.66 2.21
N MET A 102 10.54 -10.93 2.04
CA MET A 102 9.67 -11.61 2.98
C MET A 102 10.46 -12.22 4.13
N THR A 103 11.13 -11.38 4.89
CA THR A 103 11.79 -11.82 6.10
C THR A 103 10.76 -11.93 7.22
N GLU A 104 11.10 -12.73 8.23
CA GLU A 104 10.20 -12.87 9.37
C GLU A 104 9.93 -11.53 10.03
N ALA A 105 10.97 -10.71 10.18
CA ALA A 105 10.82 -9.40 10.82
C ALA A 105 9.91 -8.49 10.00
N TYR A 106 10.07 -8.48 8.69
CA TYR A 106 9.25 -7.63 7.84
C TYR A 106 7.80 -8.07 7.88
N LEU A 107 7.56 -9.38 7.82
CA LEU A 107 6.22 -9.91 7.83
C LEU A 107 5.52 -9.63 9.16
N LYS A 108 6.25 -9.76 10.27
CA LYS A 108 5.67 -9.46 11.58
C LYS A 108 5.29 -7.99 11.69
N ASN A 109 6.14 -7.11 11.16
CA ASN A 109 5.84 -5.70 11.20
C ASN A 109 4.62 -5.37 10.34
N ALA A 110 4.55 -5.95 9.14
CA ALA A 110 3.42 -5.71 8.26
C ALA A 110 2.12 -6.19 8.91
N LEU A 111 2.15 -7.36 9.53
CA LEU A 111 0.98 -7.88 10.23
C LEU A 111 0.58 -6.96 11.37
N ALA A 112 1.55 -6.45 12.11
CA ALA A 112 1.28 -5.55 13.24
C ALA A 112 0.66 -4.23 12.75
N GLN A 113 0.97 -3.82 11.53
CA GLN A 113 0.39 -2.60 10.97
C GLN A 113 -1.01 -2.84 10.38
N GLY A 114 -1.44 -4.07 10.28
CA GLY A 114 -2.78 -4.37 9.79
C GLY A 114 -2.85 -5.05 8.44
N VAL A 115 -1.69 -5.30 7.79
CA VAL A 115 -1.68 -6.05 6.55
C VAL A 115 -2.09 -7.49 6.86
N ASN A 116 -3.13 -7.98 6.20
CA ASN A 116 -3.64 -9.33 6.48
C ASN A 116 -3.70 -10.21 5.24
N ARG A 117 -3.19 -9.74 4.13
CA ARG A 117 -3.11 -10.53 2.91
C ARG A 117 -1.88 -10.10 2.12
N ILE A 118 -1.16 -11.07 1.59
CA ILE A 118 0.05 -10.79 0.84
C ILE A 118 -0.09 -11.39 -0.56
N SER A 119 0.25 -10.58 -1.56
CA SER A 119 0.30 -11.03 -2.93
C SER A 119 1.78 -11.15 -3.31
N VAL A 120 2.21 -12.34 -3.70
CA VAL A 120 3.61 -12.59 -4.01
C VAL A 120 3.76 -12.81 -5.51
N GLY A 121 4.67 -12.05 -6.12
CA GLY A 121 4.96 -12.24 -7.52
C GLY A 121 5.96 -13.40 -7.68
N VAL A 122 5.58 -14.38 -8.47
CA VAL A 122 6.47 -15.48 -8.79
C VAL A 122 6.90 -15.33 -10.23
N GLN A 123 8.18 -15.12 -10.42
CA GLN A 123 8.73 -14.91 -11.75
C GLN A 123 9.45 -16.16 -12.20
N THR A 124 9.08 -16.68 -13.32
CA THR A 124 9.73 -17.87 -13.85
C THR A 124 10.43 -17.56 -15.16
#